data_ae61a638dffd25585e28608f02760abb
#
_entry.id   ae61a638dffd25585e28608f02760abb
#
_cell.length_a   1.000
_cell.length_b   1.000
_cell.length_c   1.000
_cell.angle_alpha   90.00
_cell.angle_beta   90.00
_cell.angle_gamma   90.00
#
_symmetry.space_group_name_H-M   'P 1'
#
loop_
_entity.id
_entity.type
_entity.pdbx_description
1 polymer ?
#
loop_
_entity_poly.entity_id
_entity_poly.type
_entity_poly.pdbx_seq_one_letter_code
_entity_poly.pdbx_strand_id
1 'polypeptide(L)' 'MKNYVLTVFSKSGEKLLDESFTAQNDDEAKEIGKTRLREEGYLEQTHRLVTEDARLLLFER' A
#
# COMPACT_ATOMS: atom_id res chain seq x y z
N MET A 1 16.03 5.43 -6.18
CA MET A 1 14.72 4.84 -5.96
C MET A 1 14.09 5.43 -4.70
N LYS A 2 12.78 5.53 -4.69
CA LYS A 2 12.05 6.09 -3.56
C LYS A 2 11.47 4.98 -2.71
N ASN A 3 11.29 5.27 -1.43
CA ASN A 3 10.71 4.33 -0.48
C ASN A 3 9.20 4.58 -0.34
N TYR A 4 8.45 3.49 -0.22
CA TYR A 4 7.00 3.54 -0.06
C TYR A 4 6.57 2.56 1.02
N VAL A 5 5.44 2.84 1.64
CA VAL A 5 4.89 1.96 2.68
C VAL A 5 3.45 1.61 2.31
N LEU A 6 3.17 0.31 2.29
CA LEU A 6 1.83 -0.21 2.06
C LEU A 6 1.30 -0.78 3.37
N THR A 7 0.16 -0.29 3.81
CA THR A 7 -0.47 -0.74 5.05
C THR A 7 -1.91 -1.17 4.75
N VAL A 8 -2.30 -2.31 5.29
CA VAL A 8 -3.65 -2.84 5.12
C VAL A 8 -4.26 -3.11 6.49
N PHE A 9 -5.52 -2.72 6.64
CA PHE A 9 -6.27 -2.92 7.89
C PHE A 9 -7.54 -3.72 7.62
N SER A 10 -7.93 -4.56 8.58
CA SER A 10 -9.21 -5.24 8.52
C SER A 10 -10.34 -4.27 8.86
N LYS A 11 -11.57 -4.70 8.66
CA LYS A 11 -12.74 -3.88 8.99
C LYS A 11 -12.84 -3.60 10.49
N SER A 12 -12.22 -4.43 11.31
CA SER A 12 -12.16 -4.23 12.75
C SER A 12 -11.00 -3.33 13.18
N GLY A 13 -10.20 -2.84 12.23
CA GLY A 13 -9.07 -1.95 12.52
C GLY A 13 -7.76 -2.67 12.80
N GLU A 14 -7.73 -3.98 12.65
CA GLU A 14 -6.50 -4.75 12.87
C GLU A 14 -5.58 -4.65 11.67
N LYS A 15 -4.29 -4.43 11.92
CA LYS A 15 -3.31 -4.32 10.85
C LYS A 15 -3.03 -5.70 10.26
N LEU A 16 -3.33 -5.88 8.99
CA LEU A 16 -3.14 -7.14 8.28
C LEU A 16 -1.81 -7.18 7.54
N LEU A 17 -1.34 -6.03 7.07
CA LEU A 17 -0.10 -5.95 6.29
C LEU A 17 0.57 -4.62 6.56
N ASP A 18 1.89 -4.65 6.67
CA ASP A 18 2.70 -3.45 6.85
C ASP A 18 4.04 -3.72 6.19
N GLU A 19 4.15 -3.32 4.93
CA GLU A 19 5.36 -3.56 4.14
C GLU A 19 5.91 -2.27 3.57
N SER A 20 7.23 -2.18 3.51
CA SER A 20 7.88 -1.10 2.78
C SER A 20 8.58 -1.70 1.56
N PHE A 21 8.65 -0.91 0.49
CA PHE A 21 9.32 -1.31 -0.73
C PHE A 21 9.84 -0.08 -1.45
N THR A 22 10.68 -0.31 -2.47
CA THR A 22 11.21 0.77 -3.28
C THR A 22 10.65 0.70 -4.69
N ALA A 23 10.53 1.85 -5.32
CA ALA A 23 10.09 1.97 -6.71
C ALA A 23 10.75 3.19 -7.32
N GLN A 24 10.78 3.25 -8.65
CA GLN A 24 11.43 4.34 -9.38
C GLN A 24 10.58 5.62 -9.36
N ASN A 25 9.26 5.46 -9.34
CA ASN A 25 8.34 6.59 -9.33
C ASN A 25 7.00 6.17 -8.72
N ASP A 26 6.10 7.14 -8.58
CA ASP A 26 4.81 6.91 -7.95
C ASP A 26 3.94 5.92 -8.74
N ASP A 27 3.98 5.97 -10.06
CA ASP A 27 3.19 5.06 -10.88
C ASP A 27 3.62 3.62 -10.69
N GLU A 28 4.92 3.38 -10.65
CA GLU A 28 5.46 2.05 -10.38
C GLU A 28 5.08 1.58 -9.00
N ALA A 29 5.14 2.48 -8.01
CA ALA A 29 4.76 2.15 -6.64
C ALA A 29 3.30 1.73 -6.55
N LYS A 30 2.41 2.41 -7.27
CA LYS A 30 0.99 2.05 -7.30
C LYS A 30 0.79 0.66 -7.89
N GLU A 31 1.51 0.34 -8.95
CA GLU A 31 1.44 -1.00 -9.57
C GLU A 31 1.90 -2.08 -8.61
N ILE A 32 3.02 -1.86 -7.95
CA ILE A 32 3.55 -2.82 -6.98
C ILE A 32 2.56 -3.01 -5.84
N GLY A 33 2.02 -1.91 -5.31
CA GLY A 33 1.06 -1.97 -4.22
C GLY A 33 -0.19 -2.74 -4.59
N LYS A 34 -0.75 -2.47 -5.78
CA LYS A 34 -1.94 -3.17 -6.24
C LYS A 34 -1.68 -4.66 -6.44
N THR A 35 -0.51 -5.00 -6.98
CA THR A 35 -0.13 -6.39 -7.16
C THR A 35 -0.05 -7.12 -5.83
N ARG A 36 0.57 -6.50 -4.82
CA ARG A 36 0.65 -7.08 -3.49
C ARG A 36 -0.73 -7.28 -2.88
N LEU A 37 -1.60 -6.30 -3.01
CA LEU A 37 -2.97 -6.41 -2.50
C LEU A 37 -3.72 -7.55 -3.16
N ARG A 38 -3.56 -7.70 -4.46
CA ARG A 38 -4.20 -8.78 -5.21
C ARG A 38 -3.68 -10.14 -4.79
N GLU A 39 -2.36 -10.28 -4.64
CA GLU A 39 -1.73 -11.53 -4.25
C GLU A 39 -2.17 -11.99 -2.87
N GLU A 40 -2.35 -11.05 -1.95
CA GLU A 40 -2.77 -11.36 -0.59
C GLU A 40 -4.28 -11.41 -0.43
N GLY A 41 -5.03 -11.03 -1.46
CA GLY A 41 -6.50 -11.02 -1.38
C GLY A 41 -7.04 -9.84 -0.58
N TYR A 42 -6.32 -8.74 -0.52
CA TYR A 42 -6.69 -7.59 0.32
C TYR A 42 -7.23 -6.40 -0.46
N LEU A 43 -7.56 -6.56 -1.74
CA LEU A 43 -8.05 -5.44 -2.55
C LEU A 43 -9.30 -4.79 -1.96
N GLU A 44 -10.14 -5.56 -1.29
CA GLU A 44 -11.38 -5.07 -0.70
C GLU A 44 -11.21 -4.58 0.74
N GLN A 45 -10.03 -4.75 1.31
CA GLN A 45 -9.76 -4.27 2.66
C GLN A 45 -9.32 -2.82 2.64
N THR A 46 -9.45 -2.16 3.78
CA THR A 46 -8.93 -0.81 3.95
C THR A 46 -7.42 -0.84 3.75
N HIS A 47 -6.92 -0.05 2.81
CA HIS A 47 -5.48 -0.03 2.58
C HIS A 47 -5.01 1.38 2.23
N ARG A 48 -3.72 1.59 2.41
CA ARG A 48 -3.09 2.89 2.22
C ARG A 48 -1.67 2.70 1.71
N LEU A 49 -1.33 3.43 0.66
CA LEU A 49 0.04 3.47 0.13
C LEU A 49 0.54 4.89 0.25
N VAL A 50 1.64 5.08 0.96
CA VAL A 50 2.21 6.39 1.19
C VAL A 50 3.66 6.45 0.73
N THR A 51 4.11 7.66 0.39
CA THR A 51 5.50 7.92 0.03
C THR A 51 6.33 8.10 1.30
N GLU A 52 7.67 8.14 1.14
CA GLU A 52 8.55 8.37 2.28
C GLU A 52 8.37 9.74 2.93
N ASP A 53 7.82 10.72 2.19
CA ASP A 53 7.49 12.04 2.73
C ASP A 53 6.01 12.13 3.14
N ALA A 54 5.38 10.97 3.36
CA ALA A 54 4.03 10.83 3.90
C ALA A 54 2.91 11.34 2.98
N ARG A 55 3.15 11.37 1.67
CA ARG A 55 2.09 11.68 0.71
C ARG A 55 1.29 10.43 0.40
N LEU A 56 -0.02 10.57 0.39
CA LEU A 56 -0.93 9.47 0.14
C LEU A 56 -1.08 9.23 -1.36
N LEU A 57 -0.75 8.02 -1.83
CA LEU A 57 -0.88 7.65 -3.25
C LEU A 57 -2.13 6.82 -3.51
N LEU A 58 -2.43 5.87 -2.63
CA LEU A 58 -3.62 5.03 -2.74
C LEU A 58 -4.31 5.01 -1.38
N PHE A 59 -5.62 5.04 -1.41
CA PHE A 59 -6.41 4.95 -0.18
C PHE A 59 -7.74 4.27 -0.49
N GLU A 60 -8.09 3.26 0.29
CA GLU A 60 -9.37 2.55 0.17
C GLU A 60 -9.93 2.32 1.57
N ARG A 61 -11.17 2.64 1.72
CA ARG A 61 -11.87 2.45 2.99
C ARG A 61 -12.52 1.10 3.09
#